data_5b8ee7e63bf340e039fd67bdee9a4197
#
_entry.id   5b8ee7e63bf340e039fd67bdee9a4197
#
_cell.length_a   1.000
_cell.length_b   1.000
_cell.length_c   1.000
_cell.angle_alpha   90.00
_cell.angle_beta   90.00
_cell.angle_gamma   90.00
#
_symmetry.space_group_name_H-M   'P 1'
#
loop_
_entity.id
_entity.type
_entity.pdbx_description
1 polymer ?
#
loop_
_entity_poly.entity_id
_entity_poly.type
_entity_poly.pdbx_seq_one_letter_code
_entity_poly.pdbx_strand_id
1 'polypeptide(L)'
;MEQIRLDHQLPVKKTDHTSKGDQLKWKIGNIWYKSDYMGYEGLSETLVSHLLQKSTLSHPFVLYQPVRIAYRGTLRSGCSSPDFLKTNQMLIPLEKLYRQNTGDSLAITLAAFSEPAERIRFLADQMEHMTGIQNFGAYLTAMLEIDAFFLNEDRHTNNIAVLYDTETEQYSPSPLFDQGLCLFADISNDYPLDLPMDVCMERIEAKPFSSDFDTQLDAAEELYGIQLHFSFTTKDVCTELASLADYYPLEIRQRVEQIIRRQMRKYGYLMRS
;
A
#
# COMPACT_ATOMS: atom_id res chain seq x y z
N MET A 1 21.59 5.74 -11.35
CA MET A 1 21.13 4.49 -10.67
C MET A 1 21.74 4.42 -9.29
N GLU A 2 20.90 4.42 -8.26
CA GLU A 2 21.35 4.26 -6.87
C GLU A 2 21.54 2.77 -6.54
N GLN A 3 22.68 2.45 -5.88
CA GLN A 3 22.99 1.08 -5.46
C GLN A 3 23.53 1.07 -4.05
N ILE A 4 23.01 0.14 -3.21
CA ILE A 4 23.50 -0.10 -1.86
C ILE A 4 23.98 -1.55 -1.70
N ARG A 5 25.05 -1.74 -0.91
CA ARG A 5 25.54 -3.07 -0.56
C ARG A 5 25.26 -3.37 0.91
N LEU A 6 24.52 -4.47 1.15
CA LEU A 6 24.01 -4.85 2.47
C LEU A 6 24.55 -6.21 2.97
N ASP A 7 25.66 -6.70 2.40
CA ASP A 7 26.25 -8.01 2.73
C ASP A 7 26.58 -8.19 4.21
N HIS A 8 26.86 -7.09 4.93
CA HIS A 8 27.21 -7.10 6.35
C HIS A 8 26.04 -6.73 7.27
N GLN A 9 24.86 -6.49 6.71
CA GLN A 9 23.65 -6.11 7.45
C GLN A 9 22.71 -7.29 7.54
N LEU A 10 22.16 -7.55 8.73
CA LEU A 10 21.09 -8.52 8.88
C LEU A 10 19.74 -7.86 8.53
N PRO A 11 18.91 -8.53 7.73
CA PRO A 11 17.54 -8.08 7.52
C PRO A 11 16.80 -7.97 8.85
N VAL A 12 15.88 -7.01 8.94
CA VAL A 12 14.98 -6.89 10.10
C VAL A 12 14.15 -8.18 10.20
N LYS A 13 14.18 -8.81 11.36
CA LYS A 13 13.37 -10.02 11.61
C LYS A 13 11.89 -9.63 11.59
N LYS A 14 11.09 -10.41 10.89
CA LYS A 14 9.64 -10.29 10.97
C LYS A 14 9.18 -10.63 12.39
N THR A 15 8.40 -9.74 12.99
CA THR A 15 7.72 -9.98 14.27
C THR A 15 6.32 -10.54 14.06
N ASP A 16 5.73 -10.35 12.87
CA ASP A 16 4.38 -10.81 12.54
C ASP A 16 4.37 -11.45 11.14
N HIS A 17 3.64 -12.55 10.98
CA HIS A 17 3.44 -13.24 9.70
C HIS A 17 2.59 -12.37 8.77
N THR A 18 3.21 -11.76 7.78
CA THR A 18 2.48 -11.16 6.66
C THR A 18 2.05 -12.28 5.70
N SER A 19 0.85 -12.16 5.13
CA SER A 19 0.21 -13.19 4.31
C SER A 19 0.95 -13.53 3.01
N LYS A 20 1.77 -12.61 2.47
CA LYS A 20 2.55 -12.81 1.25
C LYS A 20 4.01 -12.41 1.43
N GLY A 21 4.90 -13.35 1.20
CA GLY A 21 6.31 -13.19 0.88
C GLY A 21 7.29 -12.85 2.02
N ASP A 22 8.50 -13.38 1.86
CA ASP A 22 9.67 -13.11 2.72
C ASP A 22 10.49 -11.93 2.19
N GLN A 23 9.83 -10.80 1.84
CA GLN A 23 10.53 -9.61 1.37
C GLN A 23 11.58 -9.17 2.40
N LEU A 24 12.84 -9.11 1.99
CA LEU A 24 13.92 -8.68 2.85
C LEU A 24 13.83 -7.17 3.06
N LYS A 25 13.87 -6.75 4.31
CA LYS A 25 13.81 -5.34 4.73
C LYS A 25 15.00 -5.03 5.64
N TRP A 26 15.62 -3.87 5.45
CA TRP A 26 16.70 -3.37 6.30
C TRP A 26 16.42 -1.94 6.72
N LYS A 27 16.87 -1.59 7.92
CA LYS A 27 16.89 -0.22 8.40
C LYS A 27 18.33 0.20 8.66
N ILE A 28 18.79 1.23 7.97
CA ILE A 28 20.14 1.76 8.12
C ILE A 28 20.04 3.25 8.40
N GLY A 29 20.42 3.63 9.62
CA GLY A 29 20.16 4.98 10.10
C GLY A 29 18.66 5.27 10.08
N ASN A 30 18.27 6.31 9.34
CA ASN A 30 16.88 6.74 9.18
C ASN A 30 16.28 6.34 7.81
N ILE A 31 16.83 5.30 7.16
CA ILE A 31 16.35 4.85 5.85
C ILE A 31 16.00 3.36 5.91
N TRP A 32 14.81 3.05 5.39
CA TRP A 32 14.36 1.70 5.13
C TRP A 32 14.71 1.29 3.69
N TYR A 33 15.11 0.04 3.52
CA TYR A 33 15.37 -0.61 2.23
C TYR A 33 14.51 -1.86 2.15
N LYS A 34 13.80 -2.04 1.05
CA LYS A 34 12.97 -3.22 0.74
C LYS A 34 13.47 -3.81 -0.58
N SER A 35 13.85 -5.09 -0.59
CA SER A 35 14.25 -5.80 -1.81
C SER A 35 13.05 -6.44 -2.48
N ASP A 36 12.98 -6.40 -3.80
CA ASP A 36 12.00 -7.20 -4.53
C ASP A 36 12.21 -8.70 -4.25
N TYR A 37 11.12 -9.40 -4.13
CA TYR A 37 11.11 -10.83 -3.82
C TYR A 37 10.22 -11.64 -4.78
N MET A 38 8.97 -11.23 -4.96
CA MET A 38 7.99 -11.90 -5.82
C MET A 38 7.92 -11.32 -7.23
N GLY A 39 8.48 -10.13 -7.44
CA GLY A 39 8.46 -9.52 -8.76
C GLY A 39 8.98 -8.10 -8.82
N TYR A 40 8.08 -7.10 -8.80
CA TYR A 40 8.44 -5.69 -8.93
C TYR A 40 7.82 -4.80 -7.85
N GLU A 41 7.84 -5.28 -6.61
CA GLU A 41 7.25 -4.60 -5.46
C GLU A 41 7.83 -3.20 -5.27
N GLY A 42 9.15 -3.03 -5.48
CA GLY A 42 9.80 -1.74 -5.37
C GLY A 42 9.41 -0.75 -6.48
N LEU A 43 9.06 -1.25 -7.69
CA LEU A 43 8.47 -0.41 -8.73
C LEU A 43 7.08 0.08 -8.30
N SER A 44 6.24 -0.83 -7.77
CA SER A 44 4.90 -0.49 -7.32
C SER A 44 4.93 0.56 -6.20
N GLU A 45 5.74 0.37 -5.16
CA GLU A 45 5.94 1.34 -4.08
C GLU A 45 6.38 2.70 -4.63
N THR A 46 7.39 2.72 -5.50
CA THR A 46 7.94 3.95 -6.07
C THR A 46 6.91 4.67 -6.94
N LEU A 47 6.33 3.97 -7.91
CA LEU A 47 5.41 4.57 -8.87
C LEU A 47 4.14 5.08 -8.20
N VAL A 48 3.52 4.27 -7.32
CA VAL A 48 2.31 4.69 -6.60
C VAL A 48 2.59 5.95 -5.78
N SER A 49 3.68 5.96 -4.98
CA SER A 49 3.99 7.13 -4.15
C SER A 49 4.32 8.38 -4.97
N HIS A 50 5.00 8.26 -6.12
CA HIS A 50 5.25 9.39 -7.02
C HIS A 50 3.97 9.93 -7.65
N LEU A 51 3.05 9.06 -8.07
CA LEU A 51 1.77 9.48 -8.62
C LEU A 51 0.85 10.11 -7.57
N LEU A 52 0.90 9.66 -6.31
CA LEU A 52 0.18 10.28 -5.20
C LEU A 52 0.61 11.74 -4.94
N GLN A 53 1.84 12.13 -5.27
CA GLN A 53 2.24 13.56 -5.22
C GLN A 53 1.42 14.45 -6.17
N LYS A 54 0.77 13.84 -7.17
CA LYS A 54 -0.14 14.50 -8.11
C LYS A 54 -1.59 14.12 -7.82
N SER A 55 -1.98 14.27 -6.57
CA SER A 55 -3.35 14.07 -6.10
C SER A 55 -3.76 15.14 -5.10
N THR A 56 -5.03 15.16 -4.75
CA THR A 56 -5.57 16.03 -3.68
C THR A 56 -5.55 15.35 -2.32
N LEU A 57 -4.84 14.23 -2.18
CA LEU A 57 -4.75 13.49 -0.94
C LEU A 57 -4.28 14.39 0.21
N SER A 58 -5.09 14.50 1.27
CA SER A 58 -4.78 15.32 2.44
C SER A 58 -3.97 14.58 3.51
N HIS A 59 -3.95 13.25 3.44
CA HIS A 59 -3.23 12.40 4.38
C HIS A 59 -1.76 12.22 3.97
N PRO A 60 -0.83 12.18 4.92
CA PRO A 60 0.57 11.88 4.62
C PRO A 60 0.72 10.47 4.06
N PHE A 61 1.70 10.28 3.21
CA PHE A 61 2.08 8.98 2.65
C PHE A 61 3.60 8.86 2.57
N VAL A 62 4.08 7.62 2.51
CA VAL A 62 5.51 7.34 2.40
C VAL A 62 5.95 7.49 0.95
N LEU A 63 6.97 8.33 0.71
CA LEU A 63 7.58 8.50 -0.60
C LEU A 63 8.76 7.52 -0.74
N TYR A 64 8.70 6.70 -1.79
CA TYR A 64 9.73 5.70 -2.08
C TYR A 64 10.61 6.12 -3.24
N GLN A 65 11.87 5.66 -3.21
CA GLN A 65 12.85 5.84 -4.28
C GLN A 65 13.38 4.48 -4.75
N PRO A 66 13.61 4.29 -6.05
CA PRO A 66 14.13 3.03 -6.56
C PRO A 66 15.59 2.84 -6.18
N VAL A 67 15.96 1.60 -5.85
CA VAL A 67 17.34 1.26 -5.47
C VAL A 67 17.74 -0.12 -5.97
N ARG A 68 19.04 -0.32 -6.27
CA ARG A 68 19.64 -1.66 -6.44
C ARG A 68 20.24 -2.11 -5.12
N ILE A 69 19.89 -3.30 -4.68
CA ILE A 69 20.32 -3.89 -3.42
C ILE A 69 21.20 -5.10 -3.70
N ALA A 70 22.49 -4.99 -3.35
CA ALA A 70 23.44 -6.11 -3.38
C ALA A 70 23.45 -6.78 -1.99
N TYR A 71 23.05 -8.04 -1.94
CA TYR A 71 23.01 -8.83 -0.71
C TYR A 71 23.34 -10.29 -1.00
N ARG A 72 24.33 -10.85 -0.27
CA ARG A 72 24.80 -12.24 -0.40
C ARG A 72 25.11 -12.65 -1.85
N GLY A 73 25.81 -11.78 -2.57
CA GLY A 73 26.22 -12.03 -3.96
C GLY A 73 25.10 -11.88 -5.00
N THR A 74 23.88 -11.53 -4.59
CA THR A 74 22.74 -11.28 -5.48
C THR A 74 22.47 -9.78 -5.57
N LEU A 75 22.26 -9.27 -6.79
CA LEU A 75 21.82 -7.91 -7.05
C LEU A 75 20.33 -7.93 -7.43
N ARG A 76 19.50 -7.24 -6.66
CA ARG A 76 18.05 -7.13 -6.87
C ARG A 76 17.62 -5.68 -6.99
N SER A 77 16.50 -5.44 -7.64
CA SER A 77 15.80 -4.17 -7.54
C SER A 77 15.05 -4.10 -6.19
N GLY A 78 14.60 -2.92 -5.86
CA GLY A 78 13.82 -2.65 -4.67
C GLY A 78 13.57 -1.16 -4.51
N CYS A 79 13.14 -0.77 -3.33
CA CYS A 79 12.92 0.63 -2.99
C CYS A 79 13.52 1.00 -1.64
N SER A 80 13.70 2.30 -1.44
CA SER A 80 14.09 2.90 -0.17
C SER A 80 13.11 4.01 0.22
N SER A 81 12.97 4.26 1.52
CA SER A 81 12.20 5.38 2.04
C SER A 81 12.79 5.88 3.35
N PRO A 82 12.63 7.17 3.69
CA PRO A 82 12.89 7.63 5.04
C PRO A 82 12.00 6.88 6.05
N ASP A 83 12.52 6.68 7.25
CA ASP A 83 11.69 6.25 8.36
C ASP A 83 10.76 7.41 8.76
N PHE A 84 9.48 7.18 8.73
CA PHE A 84 8.50 8.21 9.08
C PHE A 84 8.24 8.31 10.59
N LEU A 85 8.72 7.32 11.38
CA LEU A 85 8.56 7.33 12.83
C LEU A 85 9.51 8.31 13.50
N LYS A 86 8.98 9.19 14.33
CA LYS A 86 9.77 9.99 15.26
C LYS A 86 10.21 9.11 16.45
N THR A 87 11.19 9.57 17.22
CA THR A 87 11.75 8.81 18.36
C THR A 87 10.70 8.44 19.42
N ASN A 88 9.72 9.31 19.62
CA ASN A 88 8.61 9.14 20.56
C ASN A 88 7.36 8.51 19.94
N GLN A 89 7.41 8.02 18.68
CA GLN A 89 6.27 7.44 18.00
C GLN A 89 6.39 5.93 17.81
N MET A 90 5.26 5.28 17.91
CA MET A 90 5.09 3.84 17.65
C MET A 90 4.04 3.63 16.58
N LEU A 91 4.35 2.77 15.59
CA LEU A 91 3.38 2.30 14.62
C LEU A 91 2.62 1.11 15.21
N ILE A 92 1.30 1.22 15.28
CA ILE A 92 0.44 0.18 15.83
C ILE A 92 -0.55 -0.28 14.75
N PRO A 93 -0.39 -1.51 14.19
CA PRO A 93 -1.37 -2.10 13.29
C PRO A 93 -2.75 -2.21 13.94
N LEU A 94 -3.83 -1.99 13.18
CA LEU A 94 -5.18 -2.01 13.73
C LEU A 94 -5.57 -3.38 14.29
N GLU A 95 -5.12 -4.47 13.69
CA GLU A 95 -5.31 -5.82 14.23
C GLU A 95 -4.75 -5.96 15.65
N LYS A 96 -3.53 -5.41 15.87
CA LYS A 96 -2.89 -5.42 17.18
C LYS A 96 -3.61 -4.51 18.18
N LEU A 97 -3.94 -3.29 17.75
CA LEU A 97 -4.65 -2.33 18.61
C LEU A 97 -6.00 -2.88 19.07
N TYR A 98 -6.78 -3.42 18.13
CA TYR A 98 -8.08 -4.01 18.42
C TYR A 98 -7.96 -5.18 19.40
N ARG A 99 -7.03 -6.10 19.13
CA ARG A 99 -6.79 -7.27 20.00
C ARG A 99 -6.35 -6.89 21.41
N GLN A 100 -5.54 -5.85 21.56
CA GLN A 100 -5.11 -5.36 22.87
C GLN A 100 -6.26 -4.77 23.68
N ASN A 101 -7.26 -4.18 23.03
CA ASN A 101 -8.40 -3.54 23.71
C ASN A 101 -9.58 -4.50 23.97
N THR A 102 -9.80 -5.47 23.08
CA THR A 102 -11.00 -6.34 23.13
C THR A 102 -10.69 -7.79 23.48
N GLY A 103 -9.45 -8.25 23.21
CA GLY A 103 -9.06 -9.66 23.26
C GLY A 103 -9.30 -10.42 21.96
N ASP A 104 -10.06 -9.86 21.01
CA ASP A 104 -10.51 -10.52 19.78
C ASP A 104 -9.66 -10.13 18.56
N SER A 105 -9.73 -10.91 17.48
CA SER A 105 -9.16 -10.58 16.19
C SER A 105 -10.08 -9.64 15.42
N LEU A 106 -9.55 -8.51 14.96
CA LEU A 106 -10.27 -7.55 14.12
C LEU A 106 -10.74 -8.19 12.81
N ALA A 107 -9.86 -8.94 12.14
CA ALA A 107 -10.19 -9.61 10.88
C ALA A 107 -11.35 -10.60 11.05
N ILE A 108 -11.38 -11.37 12.14
CA ILE A 108 -12.49 -12.30 12.43
C ILE A 108 -13.77 -11.53 12.74
N THR A 109 -13.68 -10.44 13.51
CA THR A 109 -14.83 -9.61 13.85
C THR A 109 -15.44 -8.97 12.61
N LEU A 110 -14.62 -8.42 11.71
CA LEU A 110 -15.07 -7.87 10.43
C LEU A 110 -15.76 -8.92 9.56
N ALA A 111 -15.25 -10.14 9.52
CA ALA A 111 -15.84 -11.23 8.73
C ALA A 111 -17.22 -11.68 9.23
N ALA A 112 -17.60 -11.32 10.46
CA ALA A 112 -18.93 -11.64 11.00
C ALA A 112 -20.06 -10.75 10.43
N PHE A 113 -19.74 -9.60 9.86
CA PHE A 113 -20.71 -8.75 9.16
C PHE A 113 -20.89 -9.21 7.72
N SER A 114 -22.12 -9.21 7.21
CA SER A 114 -22.41 -9.60 5.83
C SER A 114 -22.01 -8.54 4.81
N GLU A 115 -22.30 -7.27 5.13
CA GLU A 115 -22.16 -6.16 4.18
C GLU A 115 -20.84 -5.40 4.35
N PRO A 116 -20.14 -5.06 3.25
CA PRO A 116 -18.92 -4.25 3.30
C PRO A 116 -19.11 -2.90 4.00
N ALA A 117 -20.24 -2.23 3.81
CA ALA A 117 -20.57 -0.97 4.47
C ALA A 117 -20.63 -1.10 6.01
N GLU A 118 -21.15 -2.23 6.52
CA GLU A 118 -21.16 -2.50 7.95
C GLU A 118 -19.75 -2.71 8.51
N ARG A 119 -18.91 -3.44 7.77
CA ARG A 119 -17.50 -3.67 8.13
C ARG A 119 -16.72 -2.36 8.20
N ILE A 120 -16.87 -1.50 7.18
CA ILE A 120 -16.18 -0.20 7.09
C ILE A 120 -16.63 0.72 8.22
N ARG A 121 -17.96 0.84 8.43
CA ARG A 121 -18.52 1.67 9.52
C ARG A 121 -18.05 1.17 10.88
N PHE A 122 -18.17 -0.13 11.13
CA PHE A 122 -17.70 -0.73 12.38
C PHE A 122 -16.24 -0.40 12.65
N LEU A 123 -15.35 -0.58 11.66
CA LEU A 123 -13.93 -0.27 11.85
C LEU A 123 -13.69 1.21 12.13
N ALA A 124 -14.34 2.11 11.39
CA ALA A 124 -14.22 3.54 11.60
C ALA A 124 -14.66 3.94 13.02
N ASP A 125 -15.84 3.50 13.45
CA ASP A 125 -16.40 3.80 14.76
C ASP A 125 -15.52 3.25 15.89
N GLN A 126 -15.01 2.01 15.75
CA GLN A 126 -14.10 1.41 16.74
C GLN A 126 -12.78 2.17 16.85
N MET A 127 -12.21 2.59 15.72
CA MET A 127 -10.95 3.34 15.76
C MET A 127 -11.14 4.73 16.34
N GLU A 128 -12.22 5.43 16.02
CA GLU A 128 -12.54 6.71 16.63
C GLU A 128 -12.75 6.58 18.15
N HIS A 129 -13.44 5.53 18.59
CA HIS A 129 -13.68 5.26 20.00
C HIS A 129 -12.38 4.93 20.77
N MET A 130 -11.52 4.07 20.21
CA MET A 130 -10.30 3.60 20.89
C MET A 130 -9.16 4.63 20.88
N THR A 131 -9.11 5.49 19.86
CA THR A 131 -7.96 6.36 19.60
C THR A 131 -8.28 7.84 19.77
N GLY A 132 -9.54 8.23 19.72
CA GLY A 132 -9.97 9.64 19.67
C GLY A 132 -9.71 10.32 18.31
N ILE A 133 -9.19 9.60 17.30
CA ILE A 133 -9.00 10.14 15.95
C ILE A 133 -10.37 10.43 15.35
N GLN A 134 -10.61 11.66 14.90
CA GLN A 134 -11.85 12.04 14.25
C GLN A 134 -11.80 11.77 12.74
N ASN A 135 -12.95 11.47 12.15
CA ASN A 135 -13.09 11.21 10.71
C ASN A 135 -12.22 10.05 10.18
N PHE A 136 -12.07 9.00 10.96
CA PHE A 136 -11.28 7.84 10.56
C PHE A 136 -11.85 7.16 9.31
N GLY A 137 -13.17 7.24 9.11
CA GLY A 137 -13.83 6.75 7.90
C GLY A 137 -13.35 7.44 6.62
N ALA A 138 -13.08 8.75 6.66
CA ALA A 138 -12.51 9.49 5.53
C ALA A 138 -11.07 9.00 5.20
N TYR A 139 -10.26 8.74 6.23
CA TYR A 139 -8.92 8.15 6.04
C TYR A 139 -8.98 6.74 5.41
N LEU A 140 -9.92 5.90 5.87
CA LEU A 140 -10.15 4.57 5.27
C LEU A 140 -10.58 4.69 3.81
N THR A 141 -11.52 5.60 3.50
CA THR A 141 -12.01 5.80 2.12
C THR A 141 -10.87 6.24 1.20
N ALA A 142 -10.06 7.23 1.59
CA ALA A 142 -8.89 7.63 0.80
C ALA A 142 -7.93 6.46 0.54
N MET A 143 -7.72 5.58 1.52
CA MET A 143 -6.90 4.37 1.36
C MET A 143 -7.52 3.40 0.36
N LEU A 144 -8.84 3.16 0.43
CA LEU A 144 -9.55 2.25 -0.47
C LEU A 144 -9.62 2.79 -1.91
N GLU A 145 -9.73 4.11 -2.09
CA GLU A 145 -9.62 4.77 -3.40
C GLU A 145 -8.25 4.51 -4.04
N ILE A 146 -7.17 4.61 -3.26
CA ILE A 146 -5.81 4.29 -3.72
C ILE A 146 -5.68 2.80 -4.02
N ASP A 147 -6.15 1.94 -3.12
CA ASP A 147 -6.06 0.48 -3.29
C ASP A 147 -6.85 -0.01 -4.50
N ALA A 148 -8.04 0.52 -4.75
CA ALA A 148 -8.84 0.19 -5.93
C ALA A 148 -8.18 0.71 -7.22
N PHE A 149 -7.68 1.95 -7.21
CA PHE A 149 -7.04 2.54 -8.37
C PHE A 149 -5.75 1.82 -8.75
N PHE A 150 -4.92 1.45 -7.79
CA PHE A 150 -3.64 0.78 -8.03
C PHE A 150 -3.69 -0.73 -7.84
N LEU A 151 -4.87 -1.31 -7.57
CA LEU A 151 -5.07 -2.76 -7.42
C LEU A 151 -4.20 -3.36 -6.30
N ASN A 152 -4.32 -2.84 -5.09
CA ASN A 152 -3.61 -3.35 -3.93
C ASN A 152 -4.33 -4.57 -3.32
N GLU A 153 -3.82 -5.76 -3.57
CA GLU A 153 -4.40 -7.01 -3.06
C GLU A 153 -3.98 -7.39 -1.63
N ASP A 154 -3.12 -6.60 -0.99
CA ASP A 154 -2.57 -6.93 0.34
C ASP A 154 -2.97 -5.96 1.45
N ARG A 155 -4.06 -5.21 1.28
CA ARG A 155 -4.60 -4.33 2.31
C ARG A 155 -5.36 -5.10 3.39
N HIS A 156 -4.64 -5.86 4.20
CA HIS A 156 -5.22 -6.53 5.37
C HIS A 156 -5.11 -5.66 6.65
N THR A 157 -5.78 -6.05 7.73
CA THR A 157 -5.87 -5.29 8.99
C THR A 157 -4.52 -4.98 9.67
N ASN A 158 -3.44 -5.72 9.35
CA ASN A 158 -2.08 -5.40 9.79
C ASN A 158 -1.38 -4.35 8.92
N ASN A 159 -1.87 -4.07 7.69
CA ASN A 159 -1.34 -3.04 6.79
C ASN A 159 -2.12 -1.72 6.90
N ILE A 160 -3.03 -1.64 7.86
CA ILE A 160 -3.70 -0.40 8.29
C ILE A 160 -3.23 -0.12 9.71
N ALA A 161 -2.72 1.09 9.97
CA ALA A 161 -2.11 1.38 11.25
C ALA A 161 -2.40 2.81 11.73
N VAL A 162 -2.15 3.03 13.01
CA VAL A 162 -2.12 4.35 13.64
C VAL A 162 -0.74 4.60 14.25
N LEU A 163 -0.40 5.87 14.42
CA LEU A 163 0.76 6.29 15.22
C LEU A 163 0.29 6.61 16.63
N TYR A 164 1.03 6.12 17.61
CA TYR A 164 0.90 6.51 19.01
C TYR A 164 2.14 7.30 19.43
N ASP A 165 1.93 8.51 19.94
CA ASP A 165 2.97 9.37 20.47
C ASP A 165 3.07 9.14 21.97
N THR A 166 4.22 8.67 22.45
CA THR A 166 4.44 8.29 23.85
C THR A 166 4.63 9.49 24.79
N GLU A 167 4.91 10.68 24.27
CA GLU A 167 5.05 11.90 25.06
C GLU A 167 3.71 12.59 25.26
N THR A 168 2.88 12.64 24.23
CA THR A 168 1.56 13.30 24.30
C THR A 168 0.43 12.34 24.61
N GLU A 169 0.69 11.02 24.56
CA GLU A 169 -0.29 9.95 24.73
C GLU A 169 -1.44 10.03 23.69
N GLN A 170 -1.15 10.60 22.51
CA GLN A 170 -2.15 10.80 21.46
C GLN A 170 -1.94 9.87 20.27
N TYR A 171 -3.05 9.50 19.66
CA TYR A 171 -3.06 8.76 18.39
C TYR A 171 -3.24 9.71 17.20
N SER A 172 -2.69 9.30 16.06
CA SER A 172 -2.95 9.91 14.75
C SER A 172 -2.95 8.85 13.65
N PRO A 173 -3.61 9.09 12.49
CA PRO A 173 -3.50 8.18 11.36
C PRO A 173 -2.04 8.02 10.95
N SER A 174 -1.63 6.81 10.58
CA SER A 174 -0.29 6.63 10.00
C SER A 174 -0.21 7.25 8.61
N PRO A 175 0.97 7.65 8.13
CA PRO A 175 1.16 7.84 6.70
C PRO A 175 0.70 6.58 5.94
N LEU A 176 0.14 6.73 4.74
CA LEU A 176 -0.19 5.59 3.88
C LEU A 176 1.11 4.93 3.40
N PHE A 177 1.23 3.63 3.54
CA PHE A 177 2.43 2.84 3.23
C PHE A 177 2.08 1.45 2.70
N ASP A 178 3.11 0.73 2.27
CA ASP A 178 3.06 -0.67 1.85
C ASP A 178 2.17 -0.92 0.63
N GLN A 179 2.56 -0.28 -0.50
CA GLN A 179 1.94 -0.41 -1.81
C GLN A 179 2.68 -1.43 -2.71
N GLY A 180 3.49 -2.31 -2.12
CA GLY A 180 4.35 -3.23 -2.87
C GLY A 180 3.58 -4.24 -3.70
N LEU A 181 2.42 -4.72 -3.23
CA LEU A 181 1.59 -5.67 -3.94
C LEU A 181 0.46 -5.01 -4.75
N CYS A 182 0.72 -3.80 -5.28
CA CYS A 182 -0.11 -3.15 -6.29
C CYS A 182 0.27 -3.61 -7.72
N LEU A 183 -0.62 -3.32 -8.68
CA LEU A 183 -0.32 -3.38 -10.12
C LEU A 183 0.13 -4.76 -10.60
N PHE A 184 -0.34 -5.84 -9.98
CA PHE A 184 0.05 -7.23 -10.25
C PHE A 184 1.55 -7.50 -10.02
N ALA A 185 2.13 -6.95 -8.95
CA ALA A 185 3.56 -7.03 -8.68
C ALA A 185 4.07 -8.46 -8.44
N ASP A 186 3.25 -9.39 -7.94
CA ASP A 186 3.61 -10.79 -7.76
C ASP A 186 3.59 -11.56 -9.09
N ILE A 187 4.68 -11.44 -9.85
CA ILE A 187 4.84 -12.16 -11.12
C ILE A 187 5.37 -13.58 -10.94
N SER A 188 5.84 -13.93 -9.75
CA SER A 188 6.40 -15.25 -9.47
C SER A 188 5.34 -16.30 -9.18
N ASN A 189 4.21 -15.89 -8.60
CA ASN A 189 3.16 -16.81 -8.17
C ASN A 189 1.81 -16.51 -8.84
N ASP A 190 1.29 -15.29 -8.68
CA ASP A 190 -0.11 -15.00 -9.00
C ASP A 190 -0.31 -14.43 -10.42
N TYR A 191 0.64 -13.58 -10.88
CA TYR A 191 0.49 -12.83 -12.14
C TYR A 191 1.70 -12.92 -13.06
N PRO A 192 2.10 -14.11 -13.53
CA PRO A 192 3.19 -14.25 -14.50
C PRO A 192 3.05 -13.28 -15.69
N LEU A 193 4.18 -12.83 -16.26
CA LEU A 193 4.15 -11.80 -17.31
C LEU A 193 3.43 -12.24 -18.58
N ASP A 194 3.41 -13.53 -18.85
CA ASP A 194 2.70 -14.15 -19.99
C ASP A 194 1.19 -14.34 -19.75
N LEU A 195 0.71 -14.11 -18.51
CA LEU A 195 -0.71 -14.21 -18.21
C LEU A 195 -1.47 -13.02 -18.82
N PRO A 196 -2.56 -13.27 -19.58
CA PRO A 196 -3.36 -12.20 -20.17
C PRO A 196 -3.92 -11.24 -19.10
N MET A 197 -3.92 -9.94 -19.43
CA MET A 197 -4.35 -8.87 -18.51
C MET A 197 -5.79 -9.09 -17.97
N ASP A 198 -6.71 -9.55 -18.83
CA ASP A 198 -8.10 -9.78 -18.40
C ASP A 198 -8.20 -10.92 -17.38
N VAL A 199 -7.38 -11.96 -17.51
CA VAL A 199 -7.28 -13.03 -16.52
C VAL A 199 -6.71 -12.52 -15.19
N CYS A 200 -5.73 -11.62 -15.23
CA CYS A 200 -5.22 -10.99 -14.01
C CYS A 200 -6.31 -10.17 -13.30
N MET A 201 -7.10 -9.42 -14.09
CA MET A 201 -8.21 -8.60 -13.56
C MET A 201 -9.34 -9.43 -12.95
N GLU A 202 -9.57 -10.66 -13.45
CA GLU A 202 -10.57 -11.58 -12.90
C GLU A 202 -10.10 -12.27 -11.63
N ARG A 203 -8.78 -12.40 -11.44
CA ARG A 203 -8.19 -13.13 -10.29
C ARG A 203 -7.92 -12.25 -9.09
N ILE A 204 -7.68 -10.96 -9.32
CA ILE A 204 -7.25 -10.08 -8.24
C ILE A 204 -8.38 -9.84 -7.25
N GLU A 205 -8.06 -9.94 -5.96
CA GLU A 205 -9.02 -9.76 -4.88
C GLU A 205 -8.64 -8.59 -3.98
N ALA A 206 -9.62 -7.78 -3.65
CA ALA A 206 -9.49 -6.71 -2.67
C ALA A 206 -9.53 -7.24 -1.23
N LYS A 207 -9.10 -6.44 -0.29
CA LYS A 207 -9.16 -6.63 1.18
C LYS A 207 -9.30 -5.27 1.86
N PRO A 208 -9.74 -5.20 3.13
CA PRO A 208 -10.22 -6.29 3.99
C PRO A 208 -11.73 -6.43 4.02
N PHE A 209 -12.49 -5.55 3.33
CA PHE A 209 -13.95 -5.44 3.52
C PHE A 209 -14.75 -6.22 2.46
N SER A 210 -14.19 -6.44 1.29
CA SER A 210 -14.73 -7.25 0.20
C SER A 210 -13.58 -7.89 -0.56
N SER A 211 -13.84 -8.95 -1.32
CA SER A 211 -12.92 -9.46 -2.35
C SER A 211 -12.98 -8.68 -3.66
N ASP A 212 -13.98 -7.83 -3.83
CA ASP A 212 -14.18 -6.98 -5.01
C ASP A 212 -13.86 -5.52 -4.69
N PHE A 213 -12.99 -4.89 -5.51
CA PHE A 213 -12.54 -3.52 -5.30
C PHE A 213 -13.66 -2.50 -5.42
N ASP A 214 -14.54 -2.67 -6.42
CA ASP A 214 -15.62 -1.71 -6.65
C ASP A 214 -16.64 -1.78 -5.50
N THR A 215 -17.00 -2.99 -5.08
CA THR A 215 -17.95 -3.20 -3.99
C THR A 215 -17.50 -2.55 -2.68
N GLN A 216 -16.22 -2.69 -2.29
CA GLN A 216 -15.76 -2.03 -1.06
C GLN A 216 -15.55 -0.52 -1.23
N LEU A 217 -15.16 -0.07 -2.44
CA LEU A 217 -14.97 1.34 -2.73
C LEU A 217 -16.31 2.08 -2.74
N ASP A 218 -17.31 1.55 -3.47
CA ASP A 218 -18.67 2.12 -3.51
C ASP A 218 -19.25 2.25 -2.09
N ALA A 219 -19.09 1.21 -1.26
CA ALA A 219 -19.56 1.24 0.13
C ALA A 219 -18.85 2.33 0.96
N ALA A 220 -17.55 2.53 0.76
CA ALA A 220 -16.79 3.55 1.48
C ALA A 220 -17.16 4.98 1.02
N GLU A 221 -17.28 5.19 -0.29
CA GLU A 221 -17.64 6.49 -0.87
C GLU A 221 -19.10 6.86 -0.55
N GLU A 222 -20.02 5.89 -0.48
CA GLU A 222 -21.39 6.13 -0.05
C GLU A 222 -21.44 6.59 1.43
N LEU A 223 -20.60 6.02 2.30
CA LEU A 223 -20.56 6.36 3.71
C LEU A 223 -19.87 7.70 4.00
N TYR A 224 -18.75 7.98 3.33
CA TYR A 224 -17.84 9.07 3.71
C TYR A 224 -17.52 10.05 2.57
N GLY A 225 -18.04 9.81 1.37
CA GLY A 225 -17.77 10.61 0.17
C GLY A 225 -16.39 10.37 -0.43
N ILE A 226 -16.17 10.91 -1.63
CA ILE A 226 -14.88 10.85 -2.34
C ILE A 226 -13.86 11.70 -1.59
N GLN A 227 -12.69 11.15 -1.31
CA GLN A 227 -11.65 11.78 -0.50
C GLN A 227 -10.46 12.31 -1.32
N LEU A 228 -10.19 11.74 -2.48
CA LEU A 228 -9.08 12.20 -3.32
C LEU A 228 -9.45 12.28 -4.80
N HIS A 229 -8.69 13.11 -5.52
CA HIS A 229 -8.67 13.11 -6.98
C HIS A 229 -7.24 13.12 -7.46
N PHE A 230 -6.95 12.37 -8.53
CA PHE A 230 -5.67 12.36 -9.20
C PHE A 230 -5.60 13.44 -10.27
N SER A 231 -4.44 14.09 -10.41
CA SER A 231 -4.17 15.10 -11.45
C SER A 231 -3.04 14.67 -12.41
N PHE A 232 -2.50 13.47 -12.24
CA PHE A 232 -1.48 12.96 -13.17
C PHE A 232 -2.08 12.56 -14.51
N THR A 233 -1.27 12.67 -15.55
CA THR A 233 -1.62 12.33 -16.93
C THR A 233 -0.91 11.04 -17.36
N THR A 234 -1.31 10.48 -18.50
CA THR A 234 -0.57 9.37 -19.12
C THR A 234 0.89 9.73 -19.40
N LYS A 235 1.19 11.01 -19.73
CA LYS A 235 2.56 11.48 -19.92
C LYS A 235 3.38 11.38 -18.63
N ASP A 236 2.77 11.71 -17.50
CA ASP A 236 3.42 11.58 -16.19
C ASP A 236 3.76 10.12 -15.89
N VAL A 237 2.81 9.20 -16.11
CA VAL A 237 3.02 7.76 -15.97
C VAL A 237 4.18 7.27 -16.84
N CYS A 238 4.22 7.64 -18.13
CA CYS A 238 5.31 7.28 -19.02
C CYS A 238 6.66 7.85 -18.56
N THR A 239 6.67 9.09 -18.02
CA THR A 239 7.89 9.74 -17.53
C THR A 239 8.43 9.01 -16.30
N GLU A 240 7.57 8.68 -15.33
CA GLU A 240 7.96 7.93 -14.13
C GLU A 240 8.48 6.53 -14.49
N LEU A 241 7.77 5.80 -15.36
CA LEU A 241 8.20 4.48 -15.81
C LEU A 241 9.52 4.53 -16.61
N ALA A 242 9.76 5.59 -17.38
CA ALA A 242 11.02 5.78 -18.09
C ALA A 242 12.20 5.99 -17.11
N SER A 243 11.99 6.70 -15.99
CA SER A 243 13.00 6.90 -14.96
C SER A 243 13.41 5.58 -14.27
N LEU A 244 12.55 4.57 -14.31
CA LEU A 244 12.78 3.24 -13.73
C LEU A 244 13.48 2.25 -14.69
N ALA A 245 13.94 2.70 -15.88
CA ALA A 245 14.52 1.85 -16.91
C ALA A 245 15.79 1.09 -16.47
N ASP A 246 16.59 1.69 -15.58
CA ASP A 246 17.80 1.07 -15.04
C ASP A 246 17.49 -0.03 -13.99
N TYR A 247 16.26 -0.06 -13.46
CA TYR A 247 15.85 -0.97 -12.40
C TYR A 247 14.98 -2.11 -12.89
N TYR A 248 14.13 -1.86 -13.89
CA TYR A 248 13.10 -2.81 -14.37
C TYR A 248 13.09 -2.91 -15.89
N PRO A 249 12.96 -4.13 -16.45
CA PRO A 249 12.92 -4.34 -17.88
C PRO A 249 11.71 -3.68 -18.53
N LEU A 250 11.80 -3.47 -19.86
CA LEU A 250 10.77 -2.78 -20.63
C LEU A 250 9.40 -3.48 -20.54
N GLU A 251 9.39 -4.81 -20.54
CA GLU A 251 8.18 -5.63 -20.47
C GLU A 251 7.35 -5.33 -19.21
N ILE A 252 8.00 -5.30 -18.04
CA ILE A 252 7.34 -4.95 -16.77
C ILE A 252 6.78 -3.52 -16.84
N ARG A 253 7.57 -2.56 -17.30
CA ARG A 253 7.16 -1.16 -17.38
C ARG A 253 5.98 -0.96 -18.34
N GLN A 254 5.96 -1.65 -19.48
CA GLN A 254 4.84 -1.61 -20.42
C GLN A 254 3.58 -2.24 -19.84
N ARG A 255 3.70 -3.37 -19.12
CA ARG A 255 2.57 -3.98 -18.42
C ARG A 255 1.96 -3.03 -17.41
N VAL A 256 2.78 -2.42 -16.57
CA VAL A 256 2.34 -1.46 -15.56
C VAL A 256 1.68 -0.22 -16.19
N GLU A 257 2.23 0.30 -17.29
CA GLU A 257 1.60 1.38 -18.04
C GLU A 257 0.20 1.01 -18.53
N GLN A 258 0.03 -0.20 -19.08
CA GLN A 258 -1.27 -0.69 -19.55
C GLN A 258 -2.28 -0.80 -18.40
N ILE A 259 -1.86 -1.31 -17.24
CA ILE A 259 -2.70 -1.40 -16.04
C ILE A 259 -3.19 0.00 -15.65
N ILE A 260 -2.28 0.96 -15.46
CA ILE A 260 -2.65 2.32 -15.03
C ILE A 260 -3.57 2.99 -16.03
N ARG A 261 -3.29 2.87 -17.34
CA ARG A 261 -4.19 3.40 -18.39
C ARG A 261 -5.60 2.80 -18.32
N ARG A 262 -5.72 1.51 -17.97
CA ARG A 262 -7.02 0.85 -17.76
C ARG A 262 -7.72 1.43 -16.54
N GLN A 263 -7.02 1.59 -15.43
CA GLN A 263 -7.56 2.13 -14.19
C GLN A 263 -7.95 3.61 -14.32
N MET A 264 -7.17 4.43 -15.03
CA MET A 264 -7.54 5.81 -15.37
C MET A 264 -8.87 5.90 -16.13
N ARG A 265 -9.17 4.92 -17.02
CA ARG A 265 -10.46 4.86 -17.71
C ARG A 265 -11.58 4.38 -16.81
N LYS A 266 -11.31 3.34 -16.00
CA LYS A 266 -12.30 2.75 -15.08
C LYS A 266 -12.74 3.76 -14.02
N TYR A 267 -11.78 4.39 -13.35
CA TYR A 267 -12.01 5.37 -12.28
C TYR A 267 -11.86 6.81 -12.80
N GLY A 268 -12.42 7.09 -13.97
CA GLY A 268 -12.35 8.41 -14.59
C GLY A 268 -12.93 9.53 -13.72
N TYR A 269 -13.85 9.23 -12.82
CA TYR A 269 -14.42 10.19 -11.88
C TYR A 269 -13.43 10.63 -10.78
N LEU A 270 -12.41 9.81 -10.45
CA LEU A 270 -11.32 10.19 -9.58
C LEU A 270 -10.22 11.00 -10.29
N MET A 271 -10.29 11.12 -11.63
CA MET A 271 -9.32 11.91 -12.39
C MET A 271 -9.81 13.35 -12.54
N ARG A 272 -8.98 14.31 -12.13
CA ARG A 272 -9.23 15.72 -12.46
C ARG A 272 -8.76 16.01 -13.88
N SER A 273 -9.65 16.60 -14.68
CA SER A 273 -9.33 17.14 -16.00
C SER A 273 -8.49 18.42 -15.90
#